data_1f9af1fe2da0a57d8d83980d0e50a81d
#
_entry.id   1f9af1fe2da0a57d8d83980d0e50a81d
#
_cell.length_a   1.000
_cell.length_b   1.000
_cell.length_c   1.000
_cell.angle_alpha   90.00
_cell.angle_beta   90.00
_cell.angle_gamma   90.00
#
_symmetry.space_group_name_H-M   'P 1'
#
loop_
_entity.id
_entity.type
_entity.pdbx_description
1 polymer ?
#
loop_
_entity_poly.entity_id
_entity_poly.type
_entity_poly.pdbx_seq_one_letter_code
_entity_poly.pdbx_strand_id
1 'polypeptide(L)'
;MEYLNSNPDSQPIRLKLFRHISFLKAVAWHSITAFGGPQGHFGMMMKTFVQRRKDVTEQELLEYNGFCQLLPGASSTQTLTLIGYKRGGLPLAIITLAIWILPASALMGGLSFSVEFIKRDIFQFIKPMAIGFIAFAAFRAFTLVVKNRVARYIMVISMVATYFLFKSPWIFPIVIILGGIITNFTEQKAEKIEIPYRPIKWGNIVIFLPFFLSPDS
;
A
#
# COMPACT_ATOMS: atom_id res chain seq x y z
N MET A 1 -51.33 2.74 9.17
CA MET A 1 -50.18 2.37 8.27
C MET A 1 -48.96 3.06 8.87
N GLU A 2 -48.28 2.29 9.69
CA GLU A 2 -47.13 2.75 10.47
C GLU A 2 -45.88 2.31 9.71
N TYR A 3 -45.25 3.22 8.97
CA TYR A 3 -43.95 2.97 8.37
C TYR A 3 -42.92 2.98 9.49
N LEU A 4 -42.52 1.77 9.89
CA LEU A 4 -41.40 1.49 10.77
C LEU A 4 -40.14 2.20 10.26
N ASN A 5 -39.85 3.32 10.90
CA ASN A 5 -38.58 4.03 10.77
C ASN A 5 -37.47 3.19 11.43
N SER A 6 -37.01 2.17 10.71
CA SER A 6 -35.87 1.37 11.15
C SER A 6 -34.60 2.15 10.90
N ASN A 7 -34.13 2.82 11.94
CA ASN A 7 -32.81 3.44 11.99
C ASN A 7 -31.75 2.38 11.56
N PRO A 8 -31.03 2.55 10.44
CA PRO A 8 -30.08 1.55 9.94
C PRO A 8 -28.92 1.27 10.88
N ASP A 9 -28.72 2.11 11.91
CA ASP A 9 -27.64 1.97 12.90
C ASP A 9 -27.97 1.04 14.07
N SER A 10 -29.23 0.64 14.24
CA SER A 10 -29.67 -0.24 15.35
C SER A 10 -29.58 -1.74 15.08
N GLN A 11 -29.11 -2.17 13.91
CA GLN A 11 -28.97 -3.58 13.56
C GLN A 11 -27.78 -4.23 14.30
N PRO A 12 -27.95 -5.44 14.88
CA PRO A 12 -26.87 -6.14 15.56
C PRO A 12 -25.70 -6.40 14.60
N ILE A 13 -24.48 -6.27 15.11
CA ILE A 13 -23.20 -6.38 14.35
C ILE A 13 -23.16 -7.63 13.46
N ARG A 14 -23.75 -8.74 13.88
CA ARG A 14 -23.84 -9.99 13.10
C ARG A 14 -24.57 -9.80 11.77
N LEU A 15 -25.72 -9.15 11.73
CA LEU A 15 -26.49 -8.93 10.50
C LEU A 15 -25.77 -7.98 9.54
N LYS A 16 -25.06 -6.99 10.06
CA LYS A 16 -24.20 -6.11 9.25
C LYS A 16 -23.04 -6.88 8.60
N LEU A 17 -22.48 -7.86 9.32
CA LEU A 17 -21.34 -8.66 8.82
C LEU A 17 -21.76 -9.59 7.66
N PHE A 18 -22.93 -10.24 7.73
CA PHE A 18 -23.43 -11.09 6.64
C PHE A 18 -23.58 -10.35 5.31
N ARG A 19 -23.95 -9.08 5.34
CA ARG A 19 -24.07 -8.23 4.17
C ARG A 19 -22.73 -8.00 3.46
N HIS A 20 -21.62 -8.16 4.18
CA HIS A 20 -20.27 -7.90 3.68
C HIS A 20 -19.48 -9.17 3.32
N ILE A 21 -20.06 -10.37 3.49
CA ILE A 21 -19.37 -11.65 3.20
C ILE A 21 -18.83 -11.69 1.76
N SER A 22 -19.61 -11.23 0.79
CA SER A 22 -19.19 -11.21 -0.60
C SER A 22 -17.95 -10.29 -0.83
N PHE A 23 -17.87 -9.19 -0.09
CA PHE A 23 -16.70 -8.32 -0.10
C PHE A 23 -15.50 -9.00 0.57
N LEU A 24 -15.68 -9.58 1.75
CA LEU A 24 -14.61 -10.28 2.48
C LEU A 24 -14.05 -11.47 1.69
N LYS A 25 -14.90 -12.22 0.99
CA LYS A 25 -14.46 -13.27 0.05
C LYS A 25 -13.58 -12.70 -1.07
N ALA A 26 -13.94 -11.54 -1.62
CA ALA A 26 -13.14 -10.89 -2.65
C ALA A 26 -11.79 -10.40 -2.08
N VAL A 27 -11.77 -9.88 -0.84
CA VAL A 27 -10.54 -9.51 -0.14
C VAL A 27 -9.65 -10.73 0.10
N ALA A 28 -10.21 -11.84 0.59
CA ALA A 28 -9.49 -13.09 0.82
C ALA A 28 -8.91 -13.67 -0.48
N TRP A 29 -9.67 -13.64 -1.57
CA TRP A 29 -9.16 -14.04 -2.87
C TRP A 29 -8.04 -13.13 -3.36
N HIS A 30 -8.22 -11.83 -3.16
CA HIS A 30 -7.21 -10.84 -3.52
C HIS A 30 -5.92 -11.02 -2.72
N SER A 31 -5.99 -11.32 -1.41
CA SER A 31 -4.80 -11.52 -0.55
C SER A 31 -3.93 -12.71 -0.96
N ILE A 32 -4.54 -13.74 -1.56
CA ILE A 32 -3.81 -14.93 -2.03
C ILE A 32 -3.27 -14.73 -3.46
N THR A 33 -3.99 -13.99 -4.30
CA THR A 33 -3.68 -13.86 -5.73
C THR A 33 -2.91 -12.59 -6.09
N ALA A 34 -2.77 -11.64 -5.16
CA ALA A 34 -2.14 -10.36 -5.42
C ALA A 34 -0.61 -10.48 -5.45
N PHE A 35 -0.05 -10.42 -6.66
CA PHE A 35 1.39 -10.40 -6.92
C PHE A 35 1.78 -9.15 -7.71
N GLY A 36 3.09 -8.82 -7.71
CA GLY A 36 3.64 -7.78 -8.57
C GLY A 36 3.88 -6.43 -7.89
N GLY A 37 3.91 -6.40 -6.56
CA GLY A 37 4.22 -5.20 -5.78
C GLY A 37 3.11 -4.15 -5.83
N PRO A 38 3.37 -2.90 -5.39
CA PRO A 38 2.34 -1.86 -5.24
C PRO A 38 1.53 -1.60 -6.53
N GLN A 39 2.19 -1.58 -7.67
CA GLN A 39 1.53 -1.34 -8.97
C GLN A 39 0.64 -2.51 -9.39
N GLY A 40 1.10 -3.75 -9.18
CA GLY A 40 0.31 -4.94 -9.44
C GLY A 40 -0.92 -5.01 -8.54
N HIS A 41 -0.77 -4.72 -7.25
CA HIS A 41 -1.86 -4.66 -6.27
C HIS A 41 -2.89 -3.60 -6.66
N PHE A 42 -2.44 -2.39 -7.06
CA PHE A 42 -3.33 -1.33 -7.50
C PHE A 42 -4.15 -1.74 -8.73
N GLY A 43 -3.50 -2.31 -9.76
CA GLY A 43 -4.18 -2.79 -10.97
C GLY A 43 -5.22 -3.89 -10.66
N MET A 44 -4.90 -4.79 -9.74
CA MET A 44 -5.84 -5.82 -9.31
C MET A 44 -7.00 -5.26 -8.47
N MET A 45 -6.75 -4.26 -7.60
CA MET A 45 -7.80 -3.54 -6.87
C MET A 45 -8.73 -2.81 -7.83
N MET A 46 -8.20 -2.12 -8.85
CA MET A 46 -8.96 -1.49 -9.93
C MET A 46 -9.90 -2.48 -10.60
N LYS A 47 -9.39 -3.64 -11.01
CA LYS A 47 -10.18 -4.68 -11.66
C LYS A 47 -11.25 -5.27 -10.75
N THR A 48 -10.91 -5.53 -9.48
CA THR A 48 -11.80 -6.25 -8.55
C THR A 48 -12.82 -5.32 -7.92
N PHE A 49 -12.40 -4.22 -7.29
CA PHE A 49 -13.26 -3.39 -6.46
C PHE A 49 -13.91 -2.21 -7.21
N VAL A 50 -13.32 -1.79 -8.34
CA VAL A 50 -13.91 -0.74 -9.19
C VAL A 50 -14.73 -1.37 -10.31
N GLN A 51 -14.09 -2.15 -11.20
CA GLN A 51 -14.73 -2.61 -12.43
C GLN A 51 -15.76 -3.72 -12.18
N ARG A 52 -15.40 -4.77 -11.41
CA ARG A 52 -16.27 -5.93 -11.21
C ARG A 52 -17.30 -5.73 -10.12
N ARG A 53 -16.88 -5.19 -8.97
CA ARG A 53 -17.73 -5.11 -7.78
C ARG A 53 -18.36 -3.73 -7.57
N LYS A 54 -17.76 -2.68 -8.12
CA LYS A 54 -18.22 -1.30 -7.95
C LYS A 54 -18.34 -0.87 -6.48
N ASP A 55 -17.40 -1.35 -5.65
CA ASP A 55 -17.33 -1.02 -4.22
C ASP A 55 -16.85 0.42 -4.02
N VAL A 56 -15.97 0.89 -4.91
CA VAL A 56 -15.44 2.24 -5.00
C VAL A 56 -15.39 2.68 -6.46
N THR A 57 -15.39 3.99 -6.70
CA THR A 57 -15.14 4.54 -8.03
C THR A 57 -13.65 4.54 -8.34
N GLU A 58 -13.29 4.70 -9.61
CA GLU A 58 -11.90 4.83 -10.04
C GLU A 58 -11.23 6.02 -9.38
N GLN A 59 -11.92 7.17 -9.35
CA GLN A 59 -11.42 8.38 -8.72
C GLN A 59 -11.16 8.19 -7.22
N GLU A 60 -12.08 7.55 -6.50
CA GLU A 60 -11.90 7.26 -5.08
C GLU A 60 -10.71 6.33 -4.82
N LEU A 61 -10.52 5.31 -5.66
CA LEU A 61 -9.38 4.41 -5.52
C LEU A 61 -8.06 5.15 -5.75
N LEU A 62 -8.01 6.05 -6.72
CA LEU A 62 -6.85 6.91 -6.98
C LEU A 62 -6.56 7.85 -5.80
N GLU A 63 -7.60 8.50 -5.26
CA GLU A 63 -7.50 9.38 -4.09
C GLU A 63 -6.98 8.60 -2.86
N TYR A 64 -7.53 7.41 -2.58
CA TYR A 64 -7.08 6.58 -1.46
C TYR A 64 -5.64 6.14 -1.62
N ASN A 65 -5.27 5.67 -2.82
CA ASN A 65 -3.89 5.25 -3.08
C ASN A 65 -2.91 6.42 -3.00
N GLY A 66 -3.27 7.58 -3.55
CA GLY A 66 -2.46 8.80 -3.47
C GLY A 66 -2.26 9.26 -2.02
N PHE A 67 -3.33 9.26 -1.22
CA PHE A 67 -3.24 9.60 0.21
C PHE A 67 -2.35 8.60 0.97
N CYS A 68 -2.52 7.30 0.73
CA CYS A 68 -1.71 6.27 1.39
C CYS A 68 -0.23 6.32 0.99
N GLN A 69 0.09 6.82 -0.20
CA GLN A 69 1.50 6.99 -0.61
C GLN A 69 2.21 8.12 0.15
N LEU A 70 1.48 9.06 0.73
CA LEU A 70 2.04 10.12 1.59
C LEU A 70 2.32 9.62 3.01
N LEU A 71 1.71 8.51 3.42
CA LEU A 71 1.88 7.93 4.75
C LEU A 71 3.00 6.87 4.73
N PRO A 72 3.79 6.78 5.80
CA PRO A 72 4.76 5.69 5.92
C PRO A 72 4.04 4.34 6.03
N GLY A 73 4.52 3.33 5.29
CA GLY A 73 3.98 1.98 5.33
C GLY A 73 3.56 1.42 3.97
N ALA A 74 2.91 0.26 3.99
CA ALA A 74 2.48 -0.44 2.79
C ALA A 74 1.20 0.19 2.22
N SER A 75 1.34 1.09 1.25
CA SER A 75 0.23 1.83 0.62
C SER A 75 -0.91 0.92 0.12
N SER A 76 -0.60 -0.24 -0.44
CA SER A 76 -1.61 -1.19 -0.90
C SER A 76 -2.48 -1.73 0.23
N THR A 77 -1.88 -2.04 1.39
CA THR A 77 -2.58 -2.50 2.59
C THR A 77 -3.50 -1.41 3.12
N GLN A 78 -2.99 -0.19 3.21
CA GLN A 78 -3.75 0.97 3.67
C GLN A 78 -4.92 1.28 2.72
N THR A 79 -4.70 1.28 1.41
CA THR A 79 -5.74 1.50 0.40
C THR A 79 -6.87 0.47 0.50
N LEU A 80 -6.52 -0.81 0.61
CA LEU A 80 -7.52 -1.88 0.75
C LEU A 80 -8.32 -1.74 2.05
N THR A 81 -7.66 -1.35 3.13
CA THR A 81 -8.30 -1.08 4.43
C THR A 81 -9.28 0.09 4.34
N LEU A 82 -8.95 1.16 3.60
CA LEU A 82 -9.85 2.30 3.35
C LEU A 82 -11.09 1.89 2.54
N ILE A 83 -10.96 0.98 1.58
CA ILE A 83 -12.12 0.43 0.87
C ILE A 83 -13.05 -0.31 1.86
N GLY A 84 -12.48 -1.09 2.77
CA GLY A 84 -13.22 -1.76 3.85
C GLY A 84 -13.91 -0.75 4.76
N TYR A 85 -13.21 0.32 5.15
CA TYR A 85 -13.76 1.39 5.98
C TYR A 85 -14.94 2.10 5.32
N LYS A 86 -14.83 2.45 4.05
CA LYS A 86 -15.92 3.07 3.29
C LYS A 86 -17.18 2.21 3.29
N ARG A 87 -17.04 0.89 3.19
CA ARG A 87 -18.16 -0.04 3.08
C ARG A 87 -18.88 -0.36 4.39
N GLY A 88 -18.17 -0.42 5.48
CA GLY A 88 -18.74 -0.88 6.76
C GLY A 88 -18.10 -0.29 7.99
N GLY A 89 -17.42 0.86 7.85
CA GLY A 89 -16.78 1.57 8.96
C GLY A 89 -15.59 0.80 9.54
N LEU A 90 -15.19 1.20 10.74
CA LEU A 90 -14.03 0.69 11.43
C LEU A 90 -14.03 -0.84 11.62
N PRO A 91 -15.13 -1.51 12.01
CA PRO A 91 -15.13 -2.96 12.17
C PRO A 91 -14.78 -3.70 10.89
N LEU A 92 -15.35 -3.29 9.75
CA LEU A 92 -15.07 -3.92 8.47
C LEU A 92 -13.64 -3.60 7.97
N ALA A 93 -13.11 -2.43 8.27
CA ALA A 93 -11.72 -2.08 7.97
C ALA A 93 -10.74 -3.00 8.70
N ILE A 94 -10.95 -3.24 10.00
CA ILE A 94 -10.11 -4.14 10.80
C ILE A 94 -10.16 -5.57 10.26
N ILE A 95 -11.35 -6.08 9.94
CA ILE A 95 -11.51 -7.43 9.38
C ILE A 95 -10.84 -7.52 7.99
N THR A 96 -10.98 -6.48 7.17
CA THR A 96 -10.32 -6.41 5.86
C THR A 96 -8.80 -6.47 6.00
N LEU A 97 -8.25 -5.69 6.91
CA LEU A 97 -6.82 -5.69 7.23
C LEU A 97 -6.34 -7.07 7.71
N ALA A 98 -7.09 -7.67 8.65
CA ALA A 98 -6.77 -9.00 9.18
C ALA A 98 -6.75 -10.06 8.07
N ILE A 99 -7.79 -10.13 7.23
CA ILE A 99 -7.86 -11.08 6.12
C ILE A 99 -6.74 -10.84 5.10
N TRP A 100 -6.37 -9.60 4.85
CA TRP A 100 -5.30 -9.24 3.92
C TRP A 100 -3.92 -9.71 4.40
N ILE A 101 -3.61 -9.52 5.68
CA ILE A 101 -2.31 -9.86 6.26
C ILE A 101 -2.19 -11.36 6.57
N LEU A 102 -3.29 -12.02 6.93
CA LEU A 102 -3.32 -13.39 7.45
C LEU A 102 -2.60 -14.42 6.57
N PRO A 103 -2.78 -14.50 5.23
CA PRO A 103 -2.10 -15.51 4.42
C PRO A 103 -0.57 -15.37 4.44
N ALA A 104 -0.07 -14.13 4.34
CA ALA A 104 1.36 -13.88 4.37
C ALA A 104 1.96 -14.17 5.75
N SER A 105 1.29 -13.76 6.82
CA SER A 105 1.71 -14.03 8.20
C SER A 105 1.68 -15.52 8.54
N ALA A 106 0.65 -16.24 8.09
CA ALA A 106 0.54 -17.69 8.29
C ALA A 106 1.65 -18.45 7.54
N LEU A 107 1.94 -18.03 6.30
CA LEU A 107 3.06 -18.59 5.53
C LEU A 107 4.41 -18.35 6.21
N MET A 108 4.68 -17.11 6.62
CA MET A 108 5.94 -16.77 7.28
C MET A 108 6.09 -17.46 8.63
N GLY A 109 5.00 -17.51 9.44
CA GLY A 109 4.98 -18.25 10.69
C GLY A 109 5.20 -19.74 10.48
N GLY A 110 4.49 -20.35 9.55
CA GLY A 110 4.65 -21.76 9.21
C GLY A 110 6.07 -22.11 8.73
N LEU A 111 6.65 -21.26 7.88
CA LEU A 111 8.05 -21.42 7.45
C LEU A 111 9.03 -21.29 8.62
N SER A 112 8.79 -20.33 9.53
CA SER A 112 9.65 -20.16 10.70
C SER A 112 9.71 -21.40 11.58
N PHE A 113 8.58 -22.06 11.82
CA PHE A 113 8.56 -23.35 12.54
C PHE A 113 9.19 -24.50 11.74
N SER A 114 9.12 -24.44 10.42
CA SER A 114 9.65 -25.49 9.55
C SER A 114 11.16 -25.39 9.33
N VAL A 115 11.79 -24.27 9.68
CA VAL A 115 13.23 -24.03 9.45
C VAL A 115 14.10 -25.09 10.13
N GLU A 116 13.71 -25.57 11.32
CA GLU A 116 14.45 -26.61 12.05
C GLU A 116 14.43 -27.97 11.36
N PHE A 117 13.38 -28.24 10.57
CA PHE A 117 13.21 -29.52 9.84
C PHE A 117 13.77 -29.49 8.42
N ILE A 118 14.08 -28.30 7.90
CA ILE A 118 14.58 -28.14 6.53
C ILE A 118 16.11 -28.29 6.53
N LYS A 119 16.61 -29.19 5.70
CA LYS A 119 18.06 -29.38 5.52
C LYS A 119 18.74 -28.07 5.15
N ARG A 120 19.87 -27.80 5.80
CA ARG A 120 20.66 -26.56 5.61
C ARG A 120 21.02 -26.27 4.15
N ASP A 121 21.11 -27.29 3.35
CA ASP A 121 21.49 -27.23 1.93
C ASP A 121 20.44 -26.50 1.07
N ILE A 122 19.16 -26.50 1.50
CA ILE A 122 18.09 -25.77 0.78
C ILE A 122 18.24 -24.26 0.94
N PHE A 123 18.74 -23.81 2.09
CA PHE A 123 18.89 -22.37 2.35
C PHE A 123 19.96 -21.71 1.47
N GLN A 124 20.94 -22.44 0.98
CA GLN A 124 21.95 -21.88 0.06
C GLN A 124 21.33 -21.44 -1.28
N PHE A 125 20.21 -22.02 -1.69
CA PHE A 125 19.49 -21.62 -2.91
C PHE A 125 18.55 -20.43 -2.69
N ILE A 126 18.12 -20.16 -1.47
CA ILE A 126 17.21 -19.05 -1.15
C ILE A 126 17.90 -17.71 -1.37
N LYS A 127 19.18 -17.59 -1.04
CA LYS A 127 19.95 -16.35 -1.24
C LYS A 127 19.99 -15.90 -2.70
N PRO A 128 20.43 -16.72 -3.67
CA PRO A 128 20.42 -16.30 -5.08
C PRO A 128 19.01 -16.06 -5.63
N MET A 129 18.02 -16.82 -5.15
CA MET A 129 16.63 -16.61 -5.54
C MET A 129 16.12 -15.26 -5.05
N ALA A 130 16.38 -14.86 -3.80
CA ALA A 130 16.03 -13.56 -3.25
C ALA A 130 16.70 -12.41 -4.04
N ILE A 131 17.98 -12.56 -4.38
CA ILE A 131 18.71 -11.60 -5.20
C ILE A 131 18.04 -11.47 -6.58
N GLY A 132 17.66 -12.59 -7.21
CA GLY A 132 16.95 -12.60 -8.49
C GLY A 132 15.61 -11.85 -8.44
N PHE A 133 14.82 -12.05 -7.38
CA PHE A 133 13.57 -11.32 -7.17
C PHE A 133 13.78 -9.82 -6.99
N ILE A 134 14.78 -9.42 -6.20
CA ILE A 134 15.11 -8.01 -5.98
C ILE A 134 15.58 -7.38 -7.30
N ALA A 135 16.45 -8.05 -8.05
CA ALA A 135 16.92 -7.59 -9.35
C ALA A 135 15.78 -7.45 -10.37
N PHE A 136 14.87 -8.42 -10.42
CA PHE A 136 13.67 -8.35 -11.27
C PHE A 136 12.77 -7.19 -10.87
N ALA A 137 12.51 -7.00 -9.57
CA ALA A 137 11.71 -5.88 -9.07
C ALA A 137 12.34 -4.53 -9.42
N ALA A 138 13.67 -4.39 -9.24
CA ALA A 138 14.41 -3.20 -9.62
C ALA A 138 14.33 -2.94 -11.14
N PHE A 139 14.48 -3.97 -11.97
CA PHE A 139 14.33 -3.87 -13.43
C PHE A 139 12.91 -3.42 -13.82
N ARG A 140 11.89 -3.98 -13.21
CA ARG A 140 10.49 -3.57 -13.43
C ARG A 140 10.24 -2.12 -13.00
N ALA A 141 10.75 -1.73 -11.84
CA ALA A 141 10.65 -0.34 -11.37
C ALA A 141 11.38 0.61 -12.34
N PHE A 142 12.56 0.24 -12.79
CA PHE A 142 13.30 1.01 -13.78
C PHE A 142 12.49 1.23 -15.06
N THR A 143 11.93 0.19 -15.64
CA THR A 143 11.17 0.27 -16.90
C THR A 143 9.88 1.08 -16.77
N LEU A 144 9.26 1.10 -15.58
CA LEU A 144 8.02 1.82 -15.32
C LEU A 144 8.25 3.31 -15.01
N VAL A 145 9.28 3.63 -14.23
CA VAL A 145 9.48 4.97 -13.65
C VAL A 145 10.44 5.80 -14.49
N VAL A 146 11.50 5.18 -15.03
CA VAL A 146 12.60 5.92 -15.69
C VAL A 146 12.29 6.10 -17.19
N LYS A 147 11.43 7.06 -17.51
CA LYS A 147 11.08 7.37 -18.92
C LYS A 147 12.00 8.41 -19.56
N ASN A 148 12.60 9.29 -18.75
CA ASN A 148 13.36 10.44 -19.23
C ASN A 148 14.87 10.27 -19.03
N ARG A 149 15.68 10.98 -19.84
CA ARG A 149 17.14 10.98 -19.71
C ARG A 149 17.59 11.52 -18.35
N VAL A 150 16.96 12.59 -17.88
CA VAL A 150 17.27 13.20 -16.56
C VAL A 150 17.00 12.23 -15.42
N ALA A 151 15.84 11.56 -15.42
CA ALA A 151 15.52 10.55 -14.42
C ALA A 151 16.54 9.39 -14.41
N ARG A 152 17.08 9.03 -15.57
CA ARG A 152 18.12 8.00 -15.70
C ARG A 152 19.43 8.43 -15.06
N TYR A 153 19.88 9.68 -15.30
CA TYR A 153 21.08 10.21 -14.65
C TYR A 153 20.92 10.31 -13.14
N ILE A 154 19.79 10.83 -12.66
CA ILE A 154 19.49 10.91 -11.21
C ILE A 154 19.55 9.51 -10.60
N MET A 155 18.94 8.52 -11.23
CA MET A 155 18.92 7.14 -10.73
C MET A 155 20.35 6.56 -10.64
N VAL A 156 21.17 6.71 -11.70
CA VAL A 156 22.55 6.19 -11.69
C VAL A 156 23.38 6.89 -10.62
N ILE A 157 23.28 8.21 -10.50
CA ILE A 157 24.00 8.98 -9.48
C ILE A 157 23.55 8.55 -8.08
N SER A 158 22.25 8.39 -7.86
CA SER A 158 21.69 7.94 -6.58
C SER A 158 22.16 6.53 -6.24
N MET A 159 22.23 5.63 -7.21
CA MET A 159 22.71 4.26 -7.03
C MET A 159 24.18 4.24 -6.61
N VAL A 160 25.02 5.02 -7.30
CA VAL A 160 26.46 5.15 -6.98
C VAL A 160 26.66 5.79 -5.61
N ALA A 161 25.95 6.88 -5.32
CA ALA A 161 26.02 7.54 -4.01
C ALA A 161 25.62 6.59 -2.88
N THR A 162 24.53 5.85 -3.05
CA THR A 162 24.06 4.87 -2.05
C THR A 162 25.08 3.74 -1.87
N TYR A 163 25.72 3.28 -2.93
CA TYR A 163 26.74 2.24 -2.85
C TYR A 163 27.95 2.66 -2.03
N PHE A 164 28.46 3.89 -2.21
CA PHE A 164 29.63 4.38 -1.46
C PHE A 164 29.30 4.81 -0.03
N LEU A 165 28.10 5.32 0.21
CA LEU A 165 27.69 5.89 1.50
C LEU A 165 26.66 5.01 2.25
N PHE A 166 26.54 3.73 1.92
CA PHE A 166 25.52 2.83 2.47
C PHE A 166 25.53 2.73 4.01
N LYS A 167 26.63 3.06 4.67
CA LYS A 167 26.77 3.04 6.13
C LYS A 167 26.02 4.18 6.84
N SER A 168 25.65 5.24 6.10
CA SER A 168 24.96 6.39 6.69
C SER A 168 23.45 6.31 6.39
N PRO A 169 22.57 6.26 7.41
CA PRO A 169 21.13 6.25 7.20
C PRO A 169 20.60 7.55 6.58
N TRP A 170 21.36 8.63 6.65
CA TRP A 170 21.01 9.94 6.11
C TRP A 170 21.10 10.03 4.58
N ILE A 171 21.73 9.07 3.92
CA ILE A 171 21.90 9.10 2.46
C ILE A 171 20.55 9.06 1.74
N PHE A 172 19.58 8.30 2.26
CA PHE A 172 18.25 8.17 1.63
C PHE A 172 17.46 9.49 1.63
N PRO A 173 17.28 10.18 2.77
CA PRO A 173 16.63 11.50 2.78
C PRO A 173 17.34 12.52 1.89
N ILE A 174 18.67 12.57 1.92
CA ILE A 174 19.47 13.52 1.12
C ILE A 174 19.26 13.27 -0.37
N VAL A 175 19.35 12.03 -0.81
CA VAL A 175 19.17 11.66 -2.24
C VAL A 175 17.75 11.97 -2.73
N ILE A 176 16.74 11.75 -1.89
CA ILE A 176 15.33 12.08 -2.23
C ILE A 176 15.17 13.59 -2.38
N ILE A 177 15.68 14.38 -1.44
CA ILE A 177 15.58 15.86 -1.48
C ILE A 177 16.32 16.41 -2.70
N LEU A 178 17.56 15.99 -2.92
CA LEU A 178 18.36 16.44 -4.07
C LEU A 178 17.72 16.02 -5.40
N GLY A 179 17.25 14.78 -5.51
CA GLY A 179 16.53 14.31 -6.69
C GLY A 179 15.26 15.10 -6.98
N GLY A 180 14.50 15.44 -5.93
CA GLY A 180 13.32 16.31 -6.03
C GLY A 180 13.64 17.71 -6.51
N ILE A 181 14.69 18.32 -5.95
CA ILE A 181 15.17 19.65 -6.35
C ILE A 181 15.60 19.65 -7.82
N ILE A 182 16.43 18.71 -8.24
CA ILE A 182 16.91 18.60 -9.63
C ILE A 182 15.74 18.41 -10.60
N THR A 183 14.78 17.56 -10.23
CA THR A 183 13.60 17.31 -11.06
C THR A 183 12.72 18.56 -11.18
N ASN A 184 12.59 19.36 -10.12
CA ASN A 184 11.81 20.59 -10.13
C ASN A 184 12.41 21.67 -11.04
N PHE A 185 13.74 21.74 -11.14
CA PHE A 185 14.44 22.66 -12.07
C PHE A 185 14.44 22.18 -13.52
N THR A 186 14.17 20.91 -13.76
CA THR A 186 14.04 20.38 -15.12
C THR A 186 12.60 20.55 -15.53
N GLU A 187 12.30 21.53 -16.40
CA GLU A 187 10.96 21.88 -16.90
C GLU A 187 10.19 20.68 -17.49
N GLN A 188 9.70 19.81 -16.63
CA GLN A 188 8.63 18.90 -16.99
C GLN A 188 7.37 19.46 -16.36
N LYS A 189 6.56 20.12 -17.19
CA LYS A 189 5.19 20.45 -16.85
C LYS A 189 4.53 19.16 -16.36
N ALA A 190 4.50 18.95 -15.04
CA ALA A 190 3.60 17.99 -14.45
C ALA A 190 2.22 18.33 -14.99
N GLU A 191 1.56 17.38 -15.61
CA GLU A 191 0.17 17.52 -16.00
C GLU A 191 -0.56 18.06 -14.79
N LYS A 192 -1.17 19.24 -14.91
CA LYS A 192 -1.87 19.88 -13.81
C LYS A 192 -3.05 18.97 -13.44
N ILE A 193 -2.83 18.12 -12.46
CA ILE A 193 -3.92 17.43 -11.79
C ILE A 193 -4.68 18.51 -11.04
N GLU A 194 -5.84 18.88 -11.51
CA GLU A 194 -6.78 19.73 -10.76
C GLU A 194 -7.23 18.92 -9.54
N ILE A 195 -6.53 19.13 -8.43
CA ILE A 195 -6.92 18.54 -7.15
C ILE A 195 -8.16 19.34 -6.70
N PRO A 196 -9.36 18.73 -6.64
CA PRO A 196 -10.52 19.42 -6.11
C PRO A 196 -10.23 19.80 -4.66
N TYR A 197 -10.19 21.10 -4.39
CA TYR A 197 -9.91 21.66 -3.08
C TYR A 197 -11.01 21.25 -2.10
N ARG A 198 -10.76 20.21 -1.32
CA ARG A 198 -11.63 19.87 -0.18
C ARG A 198 -11.03 20.51 1.08
N PRO A 199 -11.80 21.26 1.85
CA PRO A 199 -11.30 21.88 3.07
C PRO A 199 -10.83 20.79 4.04
N ILE A 200 -9.58 20.91 4.47
CA ILE A 200 -8.96 20.00 5.43
C ILE A 200 -9.71 20.13 6.75
N LYS A 201 -10.33 19.04 7.21
CA LYS A 201 -10.91 18.98 8.56
C LYS A 201 -9.79 18.88 9.57
N TRP A 202 -9.38 19.97 10.15
CA TRP A 202 -8.29 20.09 11.13
C TRP A 202 -8.42 19.12 12.32
N GLY A 203 -9.64 18.73 12.68
CA GLY A 203 -9.89 17.74 13.73
C GLY A 203 -9.20 16.38 13.50
N ASN A 204 -8.97 16.00 12.25
CA ASN A 204 -8.28 14.73 11.97
C ASN A 204 -6.77 14.83 12.17
N ILE A 205 -6.18 16.01 12.06
CA ILE A 205 -4.75 16.25 12.26
C ILE A 205 -4.40 16.15 13.75
N VAL A 206 -5.29 16.64 14.62
CA VAL A 206 -5.13 16.60 16.09
C VAL A 206 -5.05 15.15 16.61
N ILE A 207 -5.72 14.21 15.97
CA ILE A 207 -5.69 12.79 16.34
C ILE A 207 -4.33 12.13 15.99
N PHE A 208 -3.64 12.63 14.96
CA PHE A 208 -2.33 12.12 14.54
C PHE A 208 -1.15 12.71 15.31
N LEU A 209 -1.32 13.90 15.88
CA LEU A 209 -0.25 14.62 16.59
C LEU A 209 0.33 13.85 17.80
N PRO A 210 -0.48 13.20 18.67
CA PRO A 210 0.04 12.43 19.79
C PRO A 210 0.90 11.23 19.39
N PHE A 211 0.62 10.64 18.22
CA PHE A 211 1.37 9.49 17.72
C PHE A 211 2.79 9.85 17.27
N PHE A 212 2.99 11.08 16.78
CA PHE A 212 4.31 11.61 16.40
C PHE A 212 5.09 12.24 17.55
N LEU A 213 4.41 12.59 18.64
CA LEU A 213 5.02 13.27 19.80
C LEU A 213 5.26 12.33 20.98
N SER A 214 4.96 11.03 20.85
CA SER A 214 5.30 10.03 21.88
C SER A 214 6.81 9.79 21.87
N PRO A 215 7.53 10.08 22.98
CA PRO A 215 8.99 9.96 23.04
C PRO A 215 9.51 8.52 23.14
N ASP A 216 8.63 7.50 23.12
CA ASP A 216 8.95 6.10 23.43
C ASP A 216 8.89 5.16 22.22
N SER A 217 9.38 5.60 21.05
CA SER A 217 9.55 4.73 19.89
C SER A 217 10.99 4.68 19.41
#